data_6a6dcf760472dfaf26e1288fc087c5d8
#
_entry.id   6a6dcf760472dfaf26e1288fc087c5d8
#
_cell.length_a   1.000
_cell.length_b   1.000
_cell.length_c   1.000
_cell.angle_alpha   90.00
_cell.angle_beta   90.00
_cell.angle_gamma   90.00
#
_symmetry.space_group_name_H-M   'P 1'
#
loop_
_entity.id
_entity.type
_entity.pdbx_description
1 polymer ?
#
loop_
_entity_poly.entity_id
_entity_poly.type
_entity_poly.pdbx_seq_one_letter_code
_entity_poly.pdbx_strand_id
1 'polypeptide(L)'
;MSSKSARGGVIALTSVTGGEESYVEGSRILKSKGAPAPDGDDRKRWLALLLVCAAQLMIVLDGTIVNVALPVIQSSLGFSEVSLSWVVNAYLLTFGGFLLLGGRAGDLFGRRRVFMVGLALFTFASLLCGLAGSQALLIAARAAQGLGGAIIAPAALSIIITTFTEPADRVRAMGIWGSVVSGGGTIGVLLGGVLVGTFGWPWIFLVNLPIGIVALALCRPLLDAGRGESADVDGGFDLAGALLVTASLVATVYAIVGANTVGWTSAQTVTLLAVAASLMGLFVAVEARTRVPLVPLGIFRSRNLTVSNVAMVLTVAGVFGWFFFSALYLQRVLGYGSLRTGLAFLPAMLVLGALSYSAAAKVVNRFGVKPMLVVGMALLAVSLLLFARAPVGGNFFVDVLPGMLLLGFGASFAFLTVILASVSGVPERDAGLASGLVNTAQQLGGALGLAVLASVAASRTEGLRGAGSEPVAALNAGYHAAFLLSAIFVALAAVLAAALLRLAAPYLAHQTTRQTKEDENAA
;
A
#
# COMPACT_ATOMS: atom_id res chain seq x y z
N MET A 1 -53.92 -53.49 -4.93
CA MET A 1 -54.37 -53.80 -3.55
C MET A 1 -54.03 -52.51 -2.77
N SER A 2 -55.04 -51.82 -2.53
CA SER A 2 -55.73 -51.52 -1.30
C SER A 2 -54.99 -50.61 -0.37
N SER A 3 -55.42 -49.50 0.12
CA SER A 3 -56.71 -48.77 0.21
C SER A 3 -56.57 -47.76 1.34
N LYS A 4 -57.11 -46.54 1.11
CA LYS A 4 -57.93 -45.75 2.06
C LYS A 4 -57.23 -45.13 3.28
N SER A 5 -57.55 -43.95 3.77
CA SER A 5 -58.72 -43.03 3.71
C SER A 5 -58.41 -41.91 4.68
N ALA A 6 -58.48 -40.65 4.37
CA ALA A 6 -59.59 -39.70 4.32
C ALA A 6 -60.22 -39.30 5.69
N ARG A 7 -60.44 -37.98 5.73
CA ARG A 7 -61.39 -37.14 6.51
C ARG A 7 -60.76 -36.31 7.60
N GLY A 8 -60.90 -34.97 7.66
CA GLY A 8 -62.01 -34.14 7.21
C GLY A 8 -62.67 -33.47 8.44
N GLY A 9 -62.93 -32.19 8.38
CA GLY A 9 -63.74 -31.41 9.32
C GLY A 9 -63.08 -30.00 9.53
N VAL A 10 -63.37 -28.91 8.86
CA VAL A 10 -64.64 -28.17 8.69
C VAL A 10 -65.05 -27.35 9.91
N ILE A 11 -64.90 -26.06 9.82
CA ILE A 11 -65.73 -24.88 10.18
C ILE A 11 -66.00 -24.61 11.67
N ALA A 12 -65.71 -23.37 12.09
CA ALA A 12 -66.73 -22.43 12.54
C ALA A 12 -66.25 -20.98 12.62
N LEU A 13 -66.84 -20.16 11.80
CA LEU A 13 -66.97 -18.72 11.98
C LEU A 13 -67.94 -18.42 13.11
N THR A 14 -67.61 -17.50 14.01
CA THR A 14 -68.62 -16.69 14.71
C THR A 14 -68.10 -15.28 14.88
N SER A 15 -68.82 -14.40 14.19
CA SER A 15 -68.88 -12.95 14.43
C SER A 15 -69.65 -12.68 15.71
N VAL A 16 -69.28 -11.64 16.47
CA VAL A 16 -70.22 -10.70 17.16
C VAL A 16 -69.42 -9.48 17.66
N THR A 17 -69.64 -8.40 17.07
CA THR A 17 -70.03 -6.99 17.46
C THR A 17 -69.65 -6.48 18.85
N GLY A 18 -69.06 -5.26 18.84
CA GLY A 18 -69.50 -4.15 19.68
C GLY A 18 -68.62 -3.78 20.84
N GLY A 19 -68.19 -2.54 20.84
CA GLY A 19 -67.65 -1.85 22.02
C GLY A 19 -66.63 -0.79 21.73
N GLU A 20 -67.10 0.43 21.39
CA GLU A 20 -66.31 1.67 21.58
C GLU A 20 -65.97 1.79 23.07
N GLU A 21 -64.71 2.18 23.36
CA GLU A 21 -64.39 3.28 24.28
C GLU A 21 -62.90 3.32 24.61
N SER A 22 -62.43 4.41 24.52
CA SER A 22 -61.57 5.36 25.20
C SER A 22 -60.09 5.37 24.76
N TYR A 23 -59.83 6.40 23.98
CA TYR A 23 -58.50 7.06 23.95
C TYR A 23 -58.16 7.58 25.33
N VAL A 24 -57.13 7.05 25.95
CA VAL A 24 -56.42 7.72 27.03
C VAL A 24 -54.93 7.78 26.67
N GLU A 25 -54.58 8.93 26.36
CA GLU A 25 -53.28 9.61 26.43
C GLU A 25 -52.30 8.92 27.38
N GLY A 26 -51.21 8.44 26.79
CA GLY A 26 -50.04 7.91 27.51
C GLY A 26 -48.79 8.25 26.75
N SER A 27 -48.49 9.55 26.57
CA SER A 27 -47.19 10.01 26.18
C SER A 27 -46.16 9.65 27.28
N ARG A 28 -45.75 8.38 27.32
CA ARG A 28 -44.52 8.03 28.02
C ARG A 28 -43.34 8.47 27.18
N ILE A 29 -42.82 9.62 27.56
CA ILE A 29 -41.44 10.06 27.27
C ILE A 29 -40.53 8.84 27.37
N LEU A 30 -40.13 8.28 26.22
CA LEU A 30 -38.98 7.40 26.14
C LEU A 30 -37.76 8.23 26.55
N LYS A 31 -37.49 8.26 27.86
CA LYS A 31 -36.17 8.61 28.36
C LYS A 31 -35.20 7.77 27.56
N SER A 32 -34.39 8.42 26.73
CA SER A 32 -33.23 7.83 26.11
C SER A 32 -32.43 7.15 27.24
N LYS A 33 -32.52 5.84 27.30
CA LYS A 33 -31.53 5.09 28.07
C LYS A 33 -30.19 5.53 27.53
N GLY A 34 -29.41 6.21 28.36
CA GLY A 34 -28.02 6.54 28.04
C GLY A 34 -27.37 5.28 27.50
N ALA A 35 -26.62 5.42 26.41
CA ALA A 35 -25.84 4.34 25.84
C ALA A 35 -25.14 3.63 27.00
N PRO A 36 -25.24 2.29 27.12
CA PRO A 36 -24.53 1.57 28.16
C PRO A 36 -23.06 1.96 28.06
N ALA A 37 -22.43 2.22 29.21
CA ALA A 37 -20.99 2.43 29.26
C ALA A 37 -20.35 1.22 28.53
N PRO A 38 -19.35 1.45 27.66
CA PRO A 38 -18.78 0.38 26.88
C PRO A 38 -18.33 -0.73 27.84
N ASP A 39 -18.89 -1.92 27.67
CA ASP A 39 -18.48 -3.11 28.41
C ASP A 39 -16.97 -3.26 28.25
N GLY A 40 -16.26 -3.77 29.28
CA GLY A 40 -14.81 -3.88 29.28
C GLY A 40 -14.24 -4.55 28.00
N ASP A 41 -15.05 -5.37 27.35
CA ASP A 41 -14.73 -6.05 26.08
C ASP A 41 -14.76 -5.08 24.87
N ASP A 42 -15.67 -4.13 24.84
CA ASP A 42 -15.72 -3.09 23.82
C ASP A 42 -14.50 -2.19 23.88
N ARG A 43 -14.12 -1.75 25.07
CA ARG A 43 -12.92 -0.93 25.27
C ARG A 43 -11.65 -1.67 24.82
N LYS A 44 -11.56 -2.97 25.12
CA LYS A 44 -10.42 -3.81 24.70
C LYS A 44 -10.32 -3.90 23.18
N ARG A 45 -11.45 -4.10 22.47
CA ARG A 45 -11.48 -4.17 20.98
C ARG A 45 -11.00 -2.87 20.34
N TRP A 46 -11.43 -1.71 20.82
CA TRP A 46 -10.99 -0.42 20.31
C TRP A 46 -9.52 -0.11 20.64
N LEU A 47 -9.02 -0.52 21.81
CA LEU A 47 -7.59 -0.43 22.13
C LEU A 47 -6.74 -1.35 21.27
N ALA A 48 -7.23 -2.55 20.94
CA ALA A 48 -6.58 -3.45 19.97
C ALA A 48 -6.50 -2.81 18.57
N LEU A 49 -7.55 -2.11 18.12
CA LEU A 49 -7.51 -1.34 16.87
C LEU A 49 -6.44 -0.26 16.90
N LEU A 50 -6.37 0.52 17.98
CA LEU A 50 -5.35 1.59 18.12
C LEU A 50 -3.93 1.00 18.07
N LEU A 51 -3.70 -0.13 18.73
CA LEU A 51 -2.43 -0.85 18.70
C LEU A 51 -2.03 -1.25 17.27
N VAL A 52 -2.96 -1.87 16.56
CA VAL A 52 -2.73 -2.33 15.19
C VAL A 52 -2.55 -1.14 14.23
N CYS A 53 -3.30 -0.07 14.43
CA CYS A 53 -3.14 1.19 13.70
C CYS A 53 -1.78 1.86 13.99
N ALA A 54 -1.27 1.80 15.22
CA ALA A 54 0.06 2.32 15.55
C ALA A 54 1.18 1.55 14.81
N ALA A 55 1.06 0.22 14.73
CA ALA A 55 2.01 -0.58 13.95
C ALA A 55 1.92 -0.28 12.43
N GLN A 56 0.71 -0.08 11.90
CA GLN A 56 0.54 0.33 10.50
C GLN A 56 1.10 1.73 10.24
N LEU A 57 0.90 2.64 11.18
CA LEU A 57 1.47 3.99 11.10
C LEU A 57 3.00 3.93 11.02
N MET A 58 3.67 3.06 11.80
CA MET A 58 5.12 2.85 11.72
C MET A 58 5.56 2.46 10.32
N ILE A 59 4.85 1.51 9.67
CA ILE A 59 5.15 1.07 8.31
C ILE A 59 5.02 2.21 7.30
N VAL A 60 3.92 2.98 7.40
CA VAL A 60 3.65 4.11 6.47
C VAL A 60 4.62 5.26 6.70
N LEU A 61 4.90 5.58 7.97
CA LEU A 61 5.90 6.59 8.34
C LEU A 61 7.27 6.22 7.76
N ASP A 62 7.72 4.99 7.98
CA ASP A 62 9.02 4.51 7.53
C ASP A 62 9.18 4.60 6.01
N GLY A 63 8.14 4.25 5.26
CA GLY A 63 8.14 4.34 3.80
C GLY A 63 8.20 5.77 3.25
N THR A 64 7.74 6.77 4.01
CA THR A 64 7.66 8.17 3.55
C THR A 64 8.75 9.06 4.14
N ILE A 65 9.07 8.87 5.41
CA ILE A 65 10.02 9.69 6.17
C ILE A 65 11.44 9.61 5.59
N VAL A 66 11.84 8.44 5.08
CA VAL A 66 13.17 8.20 4.53
C VAL A 66 13.49 9.10 3.34
N ASN A 67 12.48 9.44 2.51
CA ASN A 67 12.70 10.24 1.31
C ASN A 67 13.28 11.64 1.60
N VAL A 68 12.88 12.26 2.71
CA VAL A 68 13.39 13.56 3.13
C VAL A 68 14.84 13.46 3.67
N ALA A 69 15.20 12.29 4.20
CA ALA A 69 16.53 12.03 4.77
C ALA A 69 17.58 11.60 3.73
N LEU A 70 17.17 11.17 2.53
CA LEU A 70 18.06 10.59 1.52
C LEU A 70 19.32 11.43 1.25
N PRO A 71 19.25 12.77 1.01
CA PRO A 71 20.45 13.57 0.74
C PRO A 71 21.42 13.62 1.92
N VAL A 72 20.89 13.63 3.15
CA VAL A 72 21.72 13.65 4.37
C VAL A 72 22.34 12.27 4.62
N ILE A 73 21.60 11.19 4.41
CA ILE A 73 22.12 9.80 4.46
C ILE A 73 23.23 9.64 3.42
N GLN A 74 23.03 10.17 2.21
CA GLN A 74 24.00 10.08 1.13
C GLN A 74 25.33 10.73 1.51
N SER A 75 25.30 11.98 2.00
CA SER A 75 26.51 12.71 2.40
C SER A 75 27.18 12.09 3.64
N SER A 76 26.38 11.57 4.59
CA SER A 76 26.87 11.00 5.85
C SER A 76 27.55 9.64 5.65
N LEU A 77 27.01 8.76 4.79
CA LEU A 77 27.50 7.39 4.58
C LEU A 77 28.23 7.22 3.24
N GLY A 78 28.39 8.29 2.44
CA GLY A 78 29.14 8.27 1.18
C GLY A 78 28.48 7.47 0.05
N PHE A 79 27.14 7.39 0.03
CA PHE A 79 26.41 6.73 -1.06
C PHE A 79 26.61 7.46 -2.40
N SER A 80 26.80 6.71 -3.48
CA SER A 80 26.63 7.24 -4.82
C SER A 80 25.15 7.55 -5.11
N GLU A 81 24.84 8.32 -6.15
CA GLU A 81 23.47 8.59 -6.55
C GLU A 81 22.70 7.31 -6.89
N VAL A 82 23.37 6.35 -7.50
CA VAL A 82 22.77 5.06 -7.87
C VAL A 82 22.59 4.15 -6.65
N SER A 83 23.64 4.02 -5.80
CA SER A 83 23.58 3.17 -4.62
C SER A 83 22.63 3.68 -3.54
N LEU A 84 22.32 4.98 -3.52
CA LEU A 84 21.34 5.58 -2.60
C LEU A 84 19.93 4.94 -2.74
N SER A 85 19.57 4.55 -3.95
CA SER A 85 18.29 3.88 -4.21
C SER A 85 18.10 2.59 -3.39
N TRP A 86 19.21 1.93 -2.98
CA TRP A 86 19.17 0.73 -2.15
C TRP A 86 18.58 0.96 -0.76
N VAL A 87 18.68 2.17 -0.22
CA VAL A 87 18.04 2.51 1.07
C VAL A 87 16.52 2.33 1.01
N VAL A 88 15.92 2.56 -0.16
CA VAL A 88 14.50 2.35 -0.40
C VAL A 88 14.23 0.95 -0.96
N ASN A 89 15.01 0.52 -1.95
CA ASN A 89 14.78 -0.74 -2.66
C ASN A 89 14.91 -1.98 -1.77
N ALA A 90 15.88 -2.00 -0.85
CA ALA A 90 16.07 -3.13 0.06
C ALA A 90 14.81 -3.38 0.91
N TYR A 91 14.17 -2.32 1.39
CA TYR A 91 12.91 -2.40 2.11
C TYR A 91 11.76 -2.87 1.21
N LEU A 92 11.57 -2.24 0.05
CA LEU A 92 10.46 -2.54 -0.86
C LEU A 92 10.50 -3.98 -1.39
N LEU A 93 11.69 -4.47 -1.74
CA LEU A 93 11.89 -5.82 -2.28
C LEU A 93 11.55 -6.91 -1.26
N THR A 94 12.04 -6.77 -0.03
CA THR A 94 11.73 -7.73 1.03
C THR A 94 10.29 -7.59 1.52
N PHE A 95 9.76 -6.37 1.62
CA PHE A 95 8.36 -6.16 1.94
C PHE A 95 7.44 -6.81 0.89
N GLY A 96 7.63 -6.52 -0.41
CA GLY A 96 6.80 -7.05 -1.49
C GLY A 96 6.96 -8.55 -1.69
N GLY A 97 8.20 -9.06 -1.62
CA GLY A 97 8.51 -10.48 -1.84
C GLY A 97 7.93 -11.41 -0.76
N PHE A 98 7.87 -10.93 0.48
CA PHE A 98 7.37 -11.73 1.61
C PHE A 98 5.95 -11.37 2.06
N LEU A 99 5.28 -10.40 1.42
CA LEU A 99 3.96 -9.92 1.83
C LEU A 99 2.90 -11.04 1.85
N LEU A 100 2.82 -11.82 0.79
CA LEU A 100 1.88 -12.94 0.67
C LEU A 100 2.20 -14.07 1.67
N LEU A 101 3.48 -14.33 1.86
CA LEU A 101 3.95 -15.31 2.84
C LEU A 101 3.60 -14.87 4.27
N GLY A 102 3.75 -13.58 4.59
CA GLY A 102 3.35 -12.99 5.87
C GLY A 102 1.86 -13.17 6.16
N GLY A 103 1.00 -13.02 5.14
CA GLY A 103 -0.43 -13.31 5.24
C GLY A 103 -0.68 -14.76 5.59
N ARG A 104 -0.08 -15.69 4.86
CA ARG A 104 -0.21 -17.13 5.11
C ARG A 104 0.33 -17.55 6.47
N ALA A 105 1.42 -16.95 6.93
CA ALA A 105 1.98 -17.20 8.26
C ALA A 105 0.97 -16.88 9.37
N GLY A 106 0.20 -15.78 9.23
CA GLY A 106 -0.83 -15.39 10.18
C GLY A 106 -1.92 -16.45 10.35
N ASP A 107 -2.32 -17.09 9.25
CA ASP A 107 -3.32 -18.15 9.26
C ASP A 107 -2.82 -19.45 9.91
N LEU A 108 -1.55 -19.82 9.67
CA LEU A 108 -0.95 -21.07 10.15
C LEU A 108 -0.46 -20.98 11.61
N PHE A 109 0.26 -19.92 11.96
CA PHE A 109 0.95 -19.80 13.26
C PHE A 109 0.18 -18.95 14.29
N GLY A 110 -0.97 -18.40 13.89
CA GLY A 110 -1.81 -17.53 14.71
C GLY A 110 -1.43 -16.04 14.58
N ARG A 111 -2.43 -15.23 14.28
CA ARG A 111 -2.32 -13.80 13.93
C ARG A 111 -1.56 -12.97 14.96
N ARG A 112 -1.85 -13.15 16.26
CA ARG A 112 -1.15 -12.43 17.34
C ARG A 112 0.34 -12.73 17.38
N ARG A 113 0.72 -14.02 17.29
CA ARG A 113 2.14 -14.42 17.35
C ARG A 113 2.91 -13.87 16.16
N VAL A 114 2.35 -14.02 14.97
CA VAL A 114 2.96 -13.52 13.73
C VAL A 114 3.07 -12.00 13.74
N PHE A 115 2.04 -11.29 14.18
CA PHE A 115 2.08 -9.84 14.36
C PHE A 115 3.18 -9.40 15.34
N MET A 116 3.32 -10.07 16.49
CA MET A 116 4.38 -9.77 17.48
C MET A 116 5.78 -10.03 16.93
N VAL A 117 5.98 -11.13 16.19
CA VAL A 117 7.28 -11.43 15.56
C VAL A 117 7.64 -10.37 14.53
N GLY A 118 6.69 -10.00 13.65
CA GLY A 118 6.89 -8.94 12.68
C GLY A 118 7.23 -7.60 13.33
N LEU A 119 6.49 -7.24 14.38
CA LEU A 119 6.69 -5.99 15.11
C LEU A 119 8.05 -5.96 15.85
N ALA A 120 8.45 -7.08 16.45
CA ALA A 120 9.77 -7.21 17.10
C ALA A 120 10.90 -7.08 16.06
N LEU A 121 10.77 -7.77 14.91
CA LEU A 121 11.75 -7.69 13.82
C LEU A 121 11.85 -6.27 13.26
N PHE A 122 10.71 -5.61 12.99
CA PHE A 122 10.66 -4.25 12.46
C PHE A 122 11.30 -3.26 13.45
N THR A 123 10.97 -3.36 14.74
CA THR A 123 11.51 -2.47 15.78
C THR A 123 13.01 -2.68 15.96
N PHE A 124 13.48 -3.92 15.99
CA PHE A 124 14.90 -4.23 16.07
C PHE A 124 15.68 -3.76 14.83
N ALA A 125 15.12 -3.99 13.63
CA ALA A 125 15.72 -3.50 12.40
C ALA A 125 15.75 -1.96 12.34
N SER A 126 14.73 -1.28 12.88
CA SER A 126 14.73 0.18 13.02
C SER A 126 15.86 0.69 13.93
N LEU A 127 16.15 -0.03 15.03
CA LEU A 127 17.31 0.26 15.87
C LEU A 127 18.62 0.13 15.07
N LEU A 128 18.79 -0.97 14.32
CA LEU A 128 19.96 -1.17 13.49
C LEU A 128 20.12 -0.10 12.40
N CYS A 129 19.02 0.33 11.78
CA CYS A 129 19.03 1.44 10.83
C CYS A 129 19.53 2.73 11.48
N GLY A 130 19.02 3.06 12.69
CA GLY A 130 19.42 4.27 13.43
C GLY A 130 20.88 4.23 13.92
N LEU A 131 21.45 3.06 14.11
CA LEU A 131 22.84 2.86 14.53
C LEU A 131 23.79 2.58 13.33
N ALA A 132 23.30 2.64 12.09
CA ALA A 132 24.08 2.25 10.94
C ALA A 132 25.24 3.24 10.66
N GLY A 133 26.48 2.77 10.82
CA GLY A 133 27.70 3.50 10.46
C GLY A 133 28.26 3.14 9.08
N SER A 134 27.58 2.30 8.31
CA SER A 134 28.00 1.90 6.97
C SER A 134 26.82 1.66 6.03
N GLN A 135 27.05 1.81 4.71
CA GLN A 135 26.05 1.52 3.68
C GLN A 135 25.50 0.10 3.78
N ALA A 136 26.39 -0.89 3.94
CA ALA A 136 26.01 -2.30 4.01
C ALA A 136 25.10 -2.60 5.20
N LEU A 137 25.41 -2.04 6.38
CA LEU A 137 24.58 -2.23 7.58
C LEU A 137 23.21 -1.59 7.40
N LEU A 138 23.15 -0.36 6.85
CA LEU A 138 21.88 0.32 6.60
C LEU A 138 21.02 -0.47 5.60
N ILE A 139 21.58 -0.92 4.48
CA ILE A 139 20.86 -1.72 3.47
C ILE A 139 20.35 -3.04 4.06
N ALA A 140 21.18 -3.77 4.81
CA ALA A 140 20.80 -5.02 5.45
C ALA A 140 19.69 -4.81 6.50
N ALA A 141 19.80 -3.78 7.32
CA ALA A 141 18.78 -3.42 8.30
C ALA A 141 17.46 -2.99 7.61
N ARG A 142 17.51 -2.26 6.50
CA ARG A 142 16.35 -1.93 5.67
C ARG A 142 15.66 -3.18 5.10
N ALA A 143 16.44 -4.16 4.65
CA ALA A 143 15.88 -5.43 4.19
C ALA A 143 15.18 -6.19 5.33
N ALA A 144 15.77 -6.26 6.52
CA ALA A 144 15.16 -6.85 7.70
C ALA A 144 13.88 -6.11 8.13
N GLN A 145 13.89 -4.77 8.05
CA GLN A 145 12.73 -3.92 8.35
C GLN A 145 11.59 -4.16 7.35
N GLY A 146 11.89 -4.28 6.05
CA GLY A 146 10.91 -4.63 5.02
C GLY A 146 10.27 -6.00 5.27
N LEU A 147 11.05 -7.00 5.68
CA LEU A 147 10.54 -8.32 6.08
C LEU A 147 9.60 -8.22 7.31
N GLY A 148 9.97 -7.41 8.31
CA GLY A 148 9.10 -7.12 9.45
C GLY A 148 7.77 -6.51 9.02
N GLY A 149 7.80 -5.51 8.13
CA GLY A 149 6.61 -4.88 7.53
C GLY A 149 5.72 -5.86 6.78
N ALA A 150 6.32 -6.76 5.98
CA ALA A 150 5.63 -7.80 5.23
C ALA A 150 4.85 -8.78 6.13
N ILE A 151 5.32 -8.98 7.35
CA ILE A 151 4.67 -9.83 8.36
C ILE A 151 3.56 -9.05 9.09
N ILE A 152 3.82 -7.78 9.46
CA ILE A 152 2.88 -6.96 10.23
C ILE A 152 1.62 -6.64 9.41
N ALA A 153 1.76 -6.15 8.17
CA ALA A 153 0.67 -5.55 7.41
C ALA A 153 -0.52 -6.51 7.20
N PRO A 154 -0.36 -7.75 6.70
CA PRO A 154 -1.47 -8.68 6.54
C PRO A 154 -2.00 -9.19 7.88
N ALA A 155 -1.14 -9.42 8.89
CA ALA A 155 -1.56 -9.85 10.21
C ALA A 155 -2.42 -8.77 10.90
N ALA A 156 -2.06 -7.51 10.77
CA ALA A 156 -2.79 -6.35 11.26
C ALA A 156 -4.20 -6.28 10.69
N LEU A 157 -4.32 -6.37 9.37
CA LEU A 157 -5.63 -6.37 8.69
C LEU A 157 -6.48 -7.57 9.12
N SER A 158 -5.89 -8.76 9.23
CA SER A 158 -6.57 -9.97 9.68
C SER A 158 -7.08 -9.84 11.12
N ILE A 159 -6.30 -9.23 12.03
CA ILE A 159 -6.73 -8.94 13.41
C ILE A 159 -7.96 -8.02 13.41
N ILE A 160 -7.97 -6.94 12.61
CA ILE A 160 -9.12 -6.03 12.53
C ILE A 160 -10.37 -6.77 12.09
N ILE A 161 -10.29 -7.53 10.99
CA ILE A 161 -11.45 -8.24 10.43
C ILE A 161 -12.05 -9.24 11.43
N THR A 162 -11.21 -9.90 12.23
CA THR A 162 -11.68 -10.91 13.20
C THR A 162 -12.09 -10.34 14.55
N THR A 163 -11.54 -9.19 14.94
CA THR A 163 -11.94 -8.50 16.17
C THR A 163 -13.30 -7.79 16.02
N PHE A 164 -13.57 -7.24 14.83
CA PHE A 164 -14.82 -6.52 14.53
C PHE A 164 -15.73 -7.38 13.66
N THR A 165 -16.55 -8.22 14.28
CA THR A 165 -17.48 -9.12 13.60
C THR A 165 -18.77 -8.41 13.15
N GLU A 166 -19.23 -7.42 13.92
CA GLU A 166 -20.39 -6.60 13.58
C GLU A 166 -20.12 -5.73 12.34
N PRO A 167 -21.01 -5.74 11.31
CA PRO A 167 -20.77 -5.02 10.07
C PRO A 167 -20.54 -3.52 10.26
N ALA A 168 -21.29 -2.86 11.15
CA ALA A 168 -21.16 -1.41 11.40
C ALA A 168 -19.81 -1.07 12.06
N ASP A 169 -19.40 -1.83 13.07
CA ASP A 169 -18.13 -1.64 13.76
C ASP A 169 -16.94 -1.96 12.84
N ARG A 170 -17.06 -2.98 11.98
CA ARG A 170 -16.05 -3.32 10.98
C ARG A 170 -15.83 -2.18 9.99
N VAL A 171 -16.91 -1.58 9.46
CA VAL A 171 -16.83 -0.42 8.56
C VAL A 171 -16.13 0.74 9.26
N ARG A 172 -16.46 1.01 10.53
CA ARG A 172 -15.83 2.08 11.31
C ARG A 172 -14.34 1.80 11.57
N ALA A 173 -13.99 0.57 11.95
CA ALA A 173 -12.60 0.16 12.18
C ALA A 173 -11.76 0.26 10.90
N MET A 174 -12.30 -0.19 9.77
CA MET A 174 -11.66 -0.06 8.46
C MET A 174 -11.52 1.40 8.02
N GLY A 175 -12.47 2.26 8.37
CA GLY A 175 -12.38 3.70 8.14
C GLY A 175 -11.22 4.34 8.91
N ILE A 176 -11.04 3.99 10.20
CA ILE A 176 -9.91 4.45 11.02
C ILE A 176 -8.59 3.93 10.45
N TRP A 177 -8.52 2.65 10.09
CA TRP A 177 -7.35 2.06 9.43
C TRP A 177 -6.97 2.79 8.15
N GLY A 178 -7.95 3.03 7.27
CA GLY A 178 -7.73 3.78 6.02
C GLY A 178 -7.24 5.21 6.27
N SER A 179 -7.74 5.87 7.32
CA SER A 179 -7.29 7.21 7.73
C SER A 179 -5.84 7.22 8.19
N VAL A 180 -5.41 6.16 8.91
CA VAL A 180 -4.01 6.00 9.34
C VAL A 180 -3.09 5.77 8.15
N VAL A 181 -3.50 4.95 7.19
CA VAL A 181 -2.72 4.70 5.97
C VAL A 181 -2.56 5.98 5.14
N SER A 182 -3.65 6.74 4.94
CA SER A 182 -3.60 7.97 4.14
C SER A 182 -2.91 9.12 4.88
N GLY A 183 -3.24 9.33 6.16
CA GLY A 183 -2.69 10.42 6.98
C GLY A 183 -1.25 10.18 7.39
N GLY A 184 -0.85 8.92 7.54
CA GLY A 184 0.51 8.53 7.93
C GLY A 184 1.56 9.05 6.94
N GLY A 185 1.25 9.06 5.65
CA GLY A 185 2.14 9.62 4.63
C GLY A 185 2.43 11.11 4.84
N THR A 186 1.40 11.89 5.16
CA THR A 186 1.54 13.33 5.47
C THR A 186 2.39 13.56 6.72
N ILE A 187 2.07 12.82 7.79
CA ILE A 187 2.79 12.89 9.05
C ILE A 187 4.26 12.49 8.86
N GLY A 188 4.53 11.44 8.06
CA GLY A 188 5.88 10.93 7.83
C GLY A 188 6.80 11.93 7.16
N VAL A 189 6.33 12.60 6.12
CA VAL A 189 7.14 13.61 5.41
C VAL A 189 7.43 14.81 6.31
N LEU A 190 6.45 15.30 7.08
CA LEU A 190 6.64 16.40 8.02
C LEU A 190 7.59 16.03 9.16
N LEU A 191 7.30 14.90 9.81
CA LEU A 191 8.11 14.40 10.92
C LEU A 191 9.54 14.14 10.47
N GLY A 192 9.71 13.64 9.22
CA GLY A 192 11.02 13.47 8.60
C GLY A 192 11.78 14.77 8.49
N GLY A 193 11.13 15.83 7.99
CA GLY A 193 11.74 17.15 7.90
C GLY A 193 12.19 17.70 9.26
N VAL A 194 11.34 17.56 10.29
CA VAL A 194 11.65 17.97 11.65
C VAL A 194 12.78 17.14 12.24
N LEU A 195 12.67 15.80 12.22
CA LEU A 195 13.67 14.91 12.85
C LEU A 195 15.04 15.05 12.21
N VAL A 196 15.10 15.08 10.88
CA VAL A 196 16.37 15.25 10.15
C VAL A 196 16.98 16.61 10.42
N GLY A 197 16.16 17.68 10.47
CA GLY A 197 16.63 19.04 10.69
C GLY A 197 17.08 19.32 12.13
N THR A 198 16.55 18.62 13.13
CA THR A 198 16.86 18.87 14.56
C THR A 198 17.79 17.85 15.18
N PHE A 199 17.59 16.57 14.91
CA PHE A 199 18.31 15.47 15.56
C PHE A 199 19.20 14.66 14.58
N GLY A 200 19.09 14.90 13.28
CA GLY A 200 19.81 14.18 12.24
C GLY A 200 19.05 12.94 11.73
N TRP A 201 19.56 12.37 10.62
CA TRP A 201 18.89 11.29 9.91
C TRP A 201 18.66 9.99 10.72
N PRO A 202 19.47 9.56 11.71
CA PRO A 202 19.21 8.34 12.44
C PRO A 202 17.85 8.33 13.16
N TRP A 203 17.37 9.50 13.55
CA TRP A 203 16.12 9.62 14.31
C TRP A 203 14.86 9.30 13.51
N ILE A 204 14.93 9.30 12.15
CA ILE A 204 13.80 8.85 11.34
C ILE A 204 13.48 7.35 11.55
N PHE A 205 14.51 6.58 11.93
CA PHE A 205 14.36 5.15 12.27
C PHE A 205 14.12 4.95 13.75
N LEU A 206 14.85 5.70 14.61
CA LEU A 206 14.74 5.56 16.06
C LEU A 206 13.36 5.95 16.60
N VAL A 207 12.60 6.80 15.91
CA VAL A 207 11.22 7.15 16.28
C VAL A 207 10.29 5.94 16.31
N ASN A 208 10.60 4.89 15.58
CA ASN A 208 9.84 3.64 15.59
C ASN A 208 10.03 2.83 16.88
N LEU A 209 11.13 3.02 17.61
CA LEU A 209 11.45 2.24 18.81
C LEU A 209 10.42 2.41 19.92
N PRO A 210 10.12 3.63 20.40
CA PRO A 210 9.15 3.81 21.48
C PRO A 210 7.76 3.26 21.07
N ILE A 211 7.35 3.47 19.82
CA ILE A 211 6.07 2.97 19.33
C ILE A 211 6.07 1.43 19.31
N GLY A 212 7.12 0.83 18.76
CA GLY A 212 7.25 -0.63 18.66
C GLY A 212 7.35 -1.33 20.00
N ILE A 213 8.11 -0.78 20.95
CA ILE A 213 8.26 -1.33 22.30
C ILE A 213 6.93 -1.29 23.05
N VAL A 214 6.23 -0.13 23.04
CA VAL A 214 4.92 0.01 23.67
C VAL A 214 3.90 -0.94 23.01
N ALA A 215 3.90 -1.00 21.69
CA ALA A 215 3.01 -1.89 20.95
C ALA A 215 3.27 -3.37 21.29
N LEU A 216 4.53 -3.81 21.36
CA LEU A 216 4.90 -5.18 21.77
C LEU A 216 4.43 -5.51 23.20
N ALA A 217 4.60 -4.58 24.13
CA ALA A 217 4.15 -4.75 25.52
C ALA A 217 2.63 -4.92 25.61
N LEU A 218 1.90 -4.17 24.77
CA LEU A 218 0.43 -4.17 24.75
C LEU A 218 -0.18 -5.30 23.90
N CYS A 219 0.59 -6.00 23.06
CA CYS A 219 0.06 -7.09 22.23
C CYS A 219 -0.58 -8.22 23.05
N ARG A 220 0.08 -8.65 24.15
CA ARG A 220 -0.44 -9.78 24.93
C ARG A 220 -1.73 -9.46 25.68
N PRO A 221 -1.90 -8.31 26.36
CA PRO A 221 -3.13 -7.97 27.05
C PRO A 221 -4.29 -7.58 26.12
N LEU A 222 -4.00 -7.01 24.95
CA LEU A 222 -5.04 -6.48 24.06
C LEU A 222 -5.47 -7.43 22.94
N LEU A 223 -4.56 -8.27 22.44
CA LEU A 223 -4.86 -9.17 21.34
C LEU A 223 -5.14 -10.58 21.87
N ASP A 224 -6.24 -11.15 21.45
CA ASP A 224 -6.60 -12.52 21.82
C ASP A 224 -5.65 -13.52 21.16
N ALA A 225 -5.35 -14.58 21.90
CA ALA A 225 -4.53 -15.68 21.43
C ALA A 225 -5.33 -16.59 20.47
N GLY A 226 -6.02 -16.00 19.48
CA GLY A 226 -6.78 -16.80 18.52
C GLY A 226 -5.93 -17.98 18.06
N ARG A 227 -6.38 -19.21 18.34
CA ARG A 227 -5.83 -20.39 17.69
C ARG A 227 -6.05 -20.16 16.20
N GLY A 228 -5.00 -20.32 15.38
CA GLY A 228 -5.22 -20.45 13.94
C GLY A 228 -6.34 -21.46 13.75
N GLU A 229 -7.39 -21.07 13.08
CA GLU A 229 -8.59 -21.91 12.84
C GLU A 229 -8.27 -23.16 12.01
N SER A 230 -7.02 -23.46 11.80
CA SER A 230 -6.55 -24.45 10.84
C SER A 230 -5.62 -25.47 11.46
N ALA A 231 -6.11 -26.23 12.44
CA ALA A 231 -5.54 -27.55 12.68
C ALA A 231 -5.82 -28.53 11.52
N ASP A 232 -6.71 -28.17 10.58
CA ASP A 232 -7.16 -29.00 9.46
C ASP A 232 -6.89 -28.40 8.06
N VAL A 233 -6.17 -27.28 7.95
CA VAL A 233 -5.73 -26.83 6.62
C VAL A 233 -4.40 -27.53 6.30
N ASP A 234 -4.48 -28.56 5.49
CA ASP A 234 -3.36 -29.18 4.73
C ASP A 234 -2.67 -28.17 3.80
N GLY A 235 -2.26 -27.04 4.35
CA GLY A 235 -1.72 -25.92 3.62
C GLY A 235 -0.24 -25.74 3.92
N GLY A 236 0.61 -26.18 3.01
CA GLY A 236 2.04 -25.95 3.06
C GLY A 236 2.39 -24.45 3.10
N PHE A 237 3.56 -24.16 3.61
CA PHE A 237 4.16 -22.83 3.66
C PHE A 237 5.18 -22.74 2.52
N ASP A 238 4.85 -22.03 1.42
CA ASP A 238 5.74 -21.94 0.26
C ASP A 238 6.83 -20.88 0.48
N LEU A 239 7.76 -21.21 1.37
CA LEU A 239 8.96 -20.41 1.60
C LEU A 239 9.86 -20.39 0.35
N ALA A 240 9.89 -21.48 -0.42
CA ALA A 240 10.73 -21.59 -1.61
C ALA A 240 10.28 -20.59 -2.68
N GLY A 241 8.98 -20.48 -2.95
CA GLY A 241 8.43 -19.48 -3.86
C GLY A 241 8.76 -18.04 -3.44
N ALA A 242 8.57 -17.71 -2.16
CA ALA A 242 8.90 -16.38 -1.64
C ALA A 242 10.40 -16.05 -1.77
N LEU A 243 11.28 -17.00 -1.45
CA LEU A 243 12.72 -16.81 -1.58
C LEU A 243 13.14 -16.66 -3.05
N LEU A 244 12.60 -17.48 -3.95
CA LEU A 244 12.92 -17.44 -5.38
C LEU A 244 12.50 -16.13 -6.03
N VAL A 245 11.27 -15.67 -5.80
CA VAL A 245 10.80 -14.40 -6.36
C VAL A 245 11.57 -13.21 -5.80
N THR A 246 11.83 -13.20 -4.48
CA THR A 246 12.61 -12.13 -3.85
C THR A 246 14.05 -12.11 -4.36
N ALA A 247 14.72 -13.26 -4.42
CA ALA A 247 16.09 -13.36 -4.93
C ALA A 247 16.18 -12.94 -6.41
N SER A 248 15.21 -13.34 -7.24
CA SER A 248 15.14 -12.92 -8.64
C SER A 248 15.04 -11.39 -8.77
N LEU A 249 14.18 -10.77 -7.99
CA LEU A 249 13.99 -9.31 -8.01
C LEU A 249 15.19 -8.56 -7.46
N VAL A 250 15.81 -9.05 -6.39
CA VAL A 250 17.06 -8.50 -5.84
C VAL A 250 18.18 -8.57 -6.89
N ALA A 251 18.35 -9.72 -7.56
CA ALA A 251 19.33 -9.87 -8.63
C ALA A 251 19.04 -8.93 -9.82
N THR A 252 17.77 -8.75 -10.19
CA THR A 252 17.36 -7.81 -11.24
C THR A 252 17.73 -6.38 -10.87
N VAL A 253 17.35 -5.93 -9.67
CA VAL A 253 17.65 -4.56 -9.19
C VAL A 253 19.16 -4.36 -9.08
N TYR A 254 19.90 -5.36 -8.56
CA TYR A 254 21.36 -5.28 -8.45
C TYR A 254 22.04 -5.18 -9.81
N ALA A 255 21.56 -5.94 -10.81
CA ALA A 255 22.06 -5.84 -12.19
C ALA A 255 21.80 -4.46 -12.79
N ILE A 256 20.59 -3.91 -12.65
CA ILE A 256 20.21 -2.61 -13.19
C ILE A 256 21.04 -1.48 -12.55
N VAL A 257 21.15 -1.50 -11.22
CA VAL A 257 21.93 -0.51 -10.46
C VAL A 257 23.41 -0.59 -10.79
N GLY A 258 23.96 -1.82 -10.86
CA GLY A 258 25.37 -2.06 -11.19
C GLY A 258 25.75 -1.76 -12.63
N ALA A 259 24.81 -1.86 -13.56
CA ALA A 259 25.06 -1.65 -15.00
C ALA A 259 25.61 -0.25 -15.33
N ASN A 260 25.35 0.76 -14.48
CA ASN A 260 25.92 2.10 -14.66
C ASN A 260 27.44 2.17 -14.42
N THR A 261 27.97 1.28 -13.56
CA THR A 261 29.40 1.27 -13.23
C THR A 261 30.18 0.30 -14.09
N VAL A 262 29.62 -0.89 -14.36
CA VAL A 262 30.31 -1.95 -15.10
C VAL A 262 29.91 -2.07 -16.56
N GLY A 263 28.86 -1.37 -16.97
CA GLY A 263 28.30 -1.40 -18.32
C GLY A 263 27.15 -2.39 -18.50
N TRP A 264 26.19 -2.03 -19.37
CA TRP A 264 25.00 -2.85 -19.65
C TRP A 264 25.33 -4.16 -20.38
N THR A 265 26.39 -4.18 -21.19
CA THR A 265 26.86 -5.34 -21.96
C THR A 265 27.95 -6.13 -21.23
N SER A 266 28.32 -5.74 -20.01
CA SER A 266 29.33 -6.43 -19.22
C SER A 266 28.89 -7.87 -18.89
N ALA A 267 29.86 -8.79 -18.81
CA ALA A 267 29.61 -10.17 -18.43
C ALA A 267 28.89 -10.25 -17.06
N GLN A 268 29.23 -9.36 -16.13
CA GLN A 268 28.58 -9.30 -14.81
C GLN A 268 27.09 -8.96 -14.93
N THR A 269 26.73 -7.88 -15.66
CA THR A 269 25.34 -7.46 -15.83
C THR A 269 24.51 -8.54 -16.53
N VAL A 270 25.03 -9.07 -17.64
CA VAL A 270 24.36 -10.13 -18.42
C VAL A 270 24.17 -11.40 -17.57
N THR A 271 25.20 -11.83 -16.83
CA THR A 271 25.10 -13.00 -15.94
C THR A 271 24.07 -12.81 -14.85
N LEU A 272 24.05 -11.63 -14.18
CA LEU A 272 23.07 -11.33 -13.13
C LEU A 272 21.65 -11.32 -13.67
N LEU A 273 21.41 -10.73 -14.86
CA LEU A 273 20.10 -10.76 -15.50
C LEU A 273 19.69 -12.19 -15.91
N ALA A 274 20.62 -13.00 -16.39
CA ALA A 274 20.38 -14.42 -16.69
C ALA A 274 20.04 -15.23 -15.43
N VAL A 275 20.76 -14.99 -14.32
CA VAL A 275 20.44 -15.57 -13.02
C VAL A 275 19.05 -15.13 -12.54
N ALA A 276 18.74 -13.84 -12.62
CA ALA A 276 17.43 -13.30 -12.26
C ALA A 276 16.31 -13.96 -13.06
N ALA A 277 16.46 -14.05 -14.39
CA ALA A 277 15.50 -14.72 -15.27
C ALA A 277 15.36 -16.22 -14.94
N SER A 278 16.45 -16.89 -14.62
CA SER A 278 16.44 -18.31 -14.24
C SER A 278 15.73 -18.53 -12.90
N LEU A 279 15.96 -17.67 -11.90
CA LEU A 279 15.26 -17.71 -10.61
C LEU A 279 13.76 -17.44 -10.78
N MET A 280 13.37 -16.50 -11.65
CA MET A 280 11.98 -16.22 -11.97
C MET A 280 11.32 -17.42 -12.69
N GLY A 281 12.01 -18.03 -13.63
CA GLY A 281 11.56 -19.25 -14.29
C GLY A 281 11.37 -20.41 -13.31
N LEU A 282 12.32 -20.56 -12.37
CA LEU A 282 12.23 -21.58 -11.31
C LEU A 282 11.07 -21.27 -10.34
N PHE A 283 10.87 -20.01 -9.97
CA PHE A 283 9.70 -19.58 -9.20
C PHE A 283 8.39 -20.01 -9.89
N VAL A 284 8.21 -19.67 -11.16
CA VAL A 284 7.01 -20.05 -11.92
C VAL A 284 6.85 -21.57 -12.00
N ALA A 285 7.95 -22.32 -12.18
CA ALA A 285 7.92 -23.77 -12.23
C ALA A 285 7.56 -24.42 -10.87
N VAL A 286 8.03 -23.84 -9.76
CA VAL A 286 7.69 -24.27 -8.40
C VAL A 286 6.21 -23.97 -8.14
N GLU A 287 5.73 -22.75 -8.38
CA GLU A 287 4.32 -22.35 -8.23
C GLU A 287 3.36 -23.23 -9.03
N ALA A 288 3.76 -23.60 -10.26
CA ALA A 288 2.95 -24.48 -11.11
C ALA A 288 2.84 -25.93 -10.58
N ARG A 289 3.75 -26.38 -9.73
CA ARG A 289 3.83 -27.76 -9.21
C ARG A 289 3.44 -27.86 -7.72
N THR A 290 3.49 -26.75 -6.98
CA THR A 290 3.19 -26.71 -5.55
C THR A 290 1.68 -26.92 -5.33
N ARG A 291 1.31 -27.77 -4.36
CA ARG A 291 -0.10 -28.03 -4.02
C ARG A 291 -0.80 -26.81 -3.44
N VAL A 292 -0.06 -25.97 -2.72
CA VAL A 292 -0.56 -24.73 -2.10
C VAL A 292 0.40 -23.60 -2.50
N PRO A 293 0.26 -23.07 -3.74
CA PRO A 293 1.14 -22.01 -4.23
C PRO A 293 0.85 -20.68 -3.51
N LEU A 294 1.87 -19.81 -3.38
CA LEU A 294 1.70 -18.41 -2.94
C LEU A 294 0.80 -17.65 -3.92
N VAL A 295 1.01 -17.89 -5.21
CA VAL A 295 0.30 -17.23 -6.29
C VAL A 295 -0.25 -18.29 -7.25
N PRO A 296 -1.50 -18.74 -7.09
CA PRO A 296 -2.12 -19.64 -8.06
C PRO A 296 -2.12 -18.99 -9.45
N LEU A 297 -1.28 -19.49 -10.37
CA LEU A 297 -1.10 -18.87 -11.69
C LEU A 297 -2.41 -18.72 -12.48
N GLY A 298 -3.42 -19.55 -12.17
CA GLY A 298 -4.75 -19.46 -12.73
C GLY A 298 -5.49 -18.15 -12.48
N ILE A 299 -5.14 -17.40 -11.42
CA ILE A 299 -5.77 -16.12 -11.10
C ILE A 299 -5.51 -15.05 -12.15
N PHE A 300 -4.37 -15.14 -12.85
CA PHE A 300 -4.02 -14.23 -13.95
C PHE A 300 -4.84 -14.45 -15.25
N ARG A 301 -5.70 -15.46 -15.28
CA ARG A 301 -6.72 -15.57 -16.35
C ARG A 301 -7.77 -14.46 -16.23
N SER A 302 -7.96 -13.87 -15.03
CA SER A 302 -8.75 -12.66 -14.88
C SER A 302 -8.04 -11.48 -15.55
N ARG A 303 -8.60 -11.01 -16.68
CA ARG A 303 -8.05 -9.89 -17.45
C ARG A 303 -7.97 -8.62 -16.62
N ASN A 304 -9.02 -8.31 -15.84
CA ASN A 304 -9.04 -7.11 -15.02
C ASN A 304 -7.96 -7.15 -13.94
N LEU A 305 -7.78 -8.28 -13.26
CA LEU A 305 -6.72 -8.45 -12.28
C LEU A 305 -5.33 -8.26 -12.89
N THR A 306 -5.06 -8.93 -14.02
CA THR A 306 -3.75 -8.85 -14.68
C THR A 306 -3.44 -7.44 -15.15
N VAL A 307 -4.39 -6.78 -15.82
CA VAL A 307 -4.21 -5.40 -16.28
C VAL A 307 -4.05 -4.44 -15.11
N SER A 308 -4.81 -4.61 -14.02
CA SER A 308 -4.67 -3.78 -12.82
C SER A 308 -3.31 -3.96 -12.14
N ASN A 309 -2.78 -5.18 -12.07
CA ASN A 309 -1.44 -5.40 -11.51
C ASN A 309 -0.34 -4.75 -12.37
N VAL A 310 -0.40 -4.89 -13.70
CA VAL A 310 0.55 -4.22 -14.61
C VAL A 310 0.44 -2.71 -14.50
N ALA A 311 -0.79 -2.18 -14.49
CA ALA A 311 -1.04 -0.75 -14.32
C ALA A 311 -0.54 -0.24 -12.96
N MET A 312 -0.70 -1.03 -11.88
CA MET A 312 -0.16 -0.70 -10.55
C MET A 312 1.36 -0.64 -10.58
N VAL A 313 2.05 -1.65 -11.13
CA VAL A 313 3.53 -1.66 -11.24
C VAL A 313 4.04 -0.39 -11.94
N LEU A 314 3.46 -0.05 -13.09
CA LEU A 314 3.89 1.12 -13.87
C LEU A 314 3.57 2.44 -13.16
N THR A 315 2.39 2.56 -12.56
CA THR A 315 1.98 3.78 -11.82
C THR A 315 2.89 4.01 -10.63
N VAL A 316 3.14 2.96 -9.86
CA VAL A 316 3.95 3.07 -8.64
C VAL A 316 5.42 3.27 -8.96
N ALA A 317 5.94 2.69 -10.05
CA ALA A 317 7.27 3.00 -10.55
C ALA A 317 7.47 4.51 -10.74
N GLY A 318 6.49 5.18 -11.35
CA GLY A 318 6.51 6.64 -11.52
C GLY A 318 6.38 7.41 -10.21
N VAL A 319 5.46 7.00 -9.33
CA VAL A 319 5.19 7.71 -8.06
C VAL A 319 6.36 7.60 -7.08
N PHE A 320 7.00 6.42 -6.94
CA PHE A 320 8.19 6.28 -6.10
C PHE A 320 9.37 7.07 -6.66
N GLY A 321 9.53 7.08 -7.99
CA GLY A 321 10.49 7.97 -8.65
C GLY A 321 10.22 9.44 -8.32
N TRP A 322 8.95 9.86 -8.34
CA TRP A 322 8.59 11.22 -7.96
C TRP A 322 8.98 11.53 -6.51
N PHE A 323 8.65 10.67 -5.54
CA PHE A 323 9.06 10.88 -4.15
C PHE A 323 10.56 11.03 -3.99
N PHE A 324 11.32 10.14 -4.62
CA PHE A 324 12.77 10.10 -4.53
C PHE A 324 13.41 11.35 -5.18
N PHE A 325 13.08 11.60 -6.45
CA PHE A 325 13.74 12.67 -7.21
C PHE A 325 13.26 14.07 -6.84
N SER A 326 12.00 14.27 -6.43
CA SER A 326 11.54 15.59 -5.97
C SER A 326 12.19 15.98 -4.64
N ALA A 327 12.42 15.02 -3.73
CA ALA A 327 13.17 15.30 -2.50
C ALA A 327 14.62 15.71 -2.82
N LEU A 328 15.28 15.02 -3.75
CA LEU A 328 16.63 15.35 -4.21
C LEU A 328 16.66 16.70 -4.96
N TYR A 329 15.70 16.98 -5.83
CA TYR A 329 15.57 18.26 -6.54
C TYR A 329 15.42 19.43 -5.56
N LEU A 330 14.49 19.34 -4.61
CA LEU A 330 14.28 20.39 -3.61
C LEU A 330 15.53 20.67 -2.78
N GLN A 331 16.27 19.63 -2.38
CA GLN A 331 17.43 19.79 -1.49
C GLN A 331 18.72 20.12 -2.26
N ARG A 332 18.97 19.48 -3.41
CA ARG A 332 20.26 19.62 -4.13
C ARG A 332 20.26 20.65 -5.23
N VAL A 333 19.10 20.88 -5.87
CA VAL A 333 18.98 21.86 -6.95
C VAL A 333 18.47 23.19 -6.40
N LEU A 334 17.42 23.18 -5.57
CA LEU A 334 16.87 24.39 -4.97
C LEU A 334 17.49 24.78 -3.62
N GLY A 335 18.37 23.95 -3.04
CA GLY A 335 19.05 24.24 -1.78
C GLY A 335 18.16 24.26 -0.53
N TYR A 336 17.01 23.57 -0.54
CA TYR A 336 16.12 23.53 0.62
C TYR A 336 16.71 22.66 1.73
N GLY A 337 16.60 23.12 2.98
CA GLY A 337 16.85 22.28 4.13
C GLY A 337 15.75 21.22 4.30
N SER A 338 16.01 20.19 5.11
CA SER A 338 15.11 19.04 5.30
C SER A 338 13.71 19.44 5.76
N LEU A 339 13.59 20.39 6.71
CA LEU A 339 12.30 20.90 7.17
C LEU A 339 11.50 21.58 6.05
N ARG A 340 12.16 22.46 5.27
CA ARG A 340 11.51 23.15 4.14
C ARG A 340 11.09 22.15 3.06
N THR A 341 11.87 21.11 2.84
CA THR A 341 11.51 20.00 1.94
C THR A 341 10.27 19.27 2.44
N GLY A 342 10.22 18.90 3.72
CA GLY A 342 9.04 18.29 4.32
C GLY A 342 7.78 19.15 4.16
N LEU A 343 7.88 20.46 4.42
CA LEU A 343 6.78 21.41 4.20
C LEU A 343 6.36 21.52 2.73
N ALA A 344 7.32 21.42 1.80
CA ALA A 344 7.03 21.46 0.37
C ALA A 344 6.18 20.29 -0.13
N PHE A 345 6.26 19.12 0.52
CA PHE A 345 5.41 17.96 0.20
C PHE A 345 3.97 18.06 0.73
N LEU A 346 3.73 18.94 1.72
CA LEU A 346 2.41 19.07 2.37
C LEU A 346 1.26 19.24 1.39
N PRO A 347 1.31 20.13 0.38
CA PRO A 347 0.18 20.33 -0.52
C PRO A 347 -0.25 19.02 -1.21
N ALA A 348 0.69 18.21 -1.69
CA ALA A 348 0.41 16.91 -2.30
C ALA A 348 -0.26 15.95 -1.31
N MET A 349 0.30 15.87 -0.08
CA MET A 349 -0.17 14.95 0.94
C MET A 349 -1.54 15.35 1.52
N LEU A 350 -1.79 16.65 1.69
CA LEU A 350 -3.09 17.14 2.14
C LEU A 350 -4.20 16.89 1.11
N VAL A 351 -3.91 17.11 -0.17
CA VAL A 351 -4.86 16.80 -1.25
C VAL A 351 -5.13 15.29 -1.29
N LEU A 352 -4.08 14.46 -1.24
CA LEU A 352 -4.20 13.00 -1.21
C LEU A 352 -5.06 12.53 -0.02
N GLY A 353 -4.78 13.03 1.18
CA GLY A 353 -5.52 12.65 2.39
C GLY A 353 -6.97 13.12 2.38
N ALA A 354 -7.21 14.38 2.05
CA ALA A 354 -8.55 14.97 2.04
C ALA A 354 -9.48 14.30 1.01
N LEU A 355 -8.97 14.01 -0.18
CA LEU A 355 -9.75 13.37 -1.23
C LEU A 355 -9.98 11.88 -0.96
N SER A 356 -8.97 11.15 -0.48
CA SER A 356 -9.10 9.73 -0.18
C SER A 356 -10.16 9.44 0.88
N TYR A 357 -10.36 10.37 1.85
CA TYR A 357 -11.30 10.19 2.95
C TYR A 357 -12.78 10.39 2.56
N SER A 358 -13.12 11.35 1.69
CA SER A 358 -14.52 11.73 1.53
C SER A 358 -15.00 11.91 0.09
N ALA A 359 -14.16 12.36 -0.81
CA ALA A 359 -14.58 12.77 -2.15
C ALA A 359 -14.30 11.72 -3.22
N ALA A 360 -13.17 11.00 -3.15
CA ALA A 360 -12.78 10.05 -4.20
C ALA A 360 -13.83 8.96 -4.40
N ALA A 361 -14.36 8.36 -3.33
CA ALA A 361 -15.41 7.35 -3.43
C ALA A 361 -16.70 7.91 -4.06
N LYS A 362 -17.14 9.11 -3.68
CA LYS A 362 -18.34 9.76 -4.26
C LYS A 362 -18.17 10.04 -5.74
N VAL A 363 -16.99 10.52 -6.14
CA VAL A 363 -16.65 10.82 -7.54
C VAL A 363 -16.58 9.53 -8.36
N VAL A 364 -15.91 8.50 -7.83
CA VAL A 364 -15.83 7.17 -8.48
C VAL A 364 -17.23 6.55 -8.64
N ASN A 365 -18.08 6.68 -7.63
CA ASN A 365 -19.45 6.17 -7.68
C ASN A 365 -20.28 6.89 -8.76
N ARG A 366 -20.04 8.20 -8.98
CA ARG A 366 -20.76 8.99 -9.98
C ARG A 366 -20.27 8.76 -11.41
N PHE A 367 -18.97 8.68 -11.61
CA PHE A 367 -18.35 8.63 -12.94
C PHE A 367 -17.85 7.22 -13.34
N GLY A 368 -17.81 6.31 -12.38
CA GLY A 368 -17.33 4.94 -12.60
C GLY A 368 -15.83 4.75 -12.37
N VAL A 369 -15.44 3.50 -12.11
CA VAL A 369 -14.05 3.11 -11.77
C VAL A 369 -13.07 3.37 -12.92
N LYS A 370 -13.41 2.94 -14.15
CA LYS A 370 -12.50 3.03 -15.30
C LYS A 370 -12.19 4.47 -15.72
N PRO A 371 -13.16 5.39 -15.89
CA PRO A 371 -12.86 6.79 -16.22
C PRO A 371 -12.00 7.46 -15.16
N MET A 372 -12.31 7.23 -13.87
CA MET A 372 -11.56 7.84 -12.77
C MET A 372 -10.13 7.29 -12.65
N LEU A 373 -9.92 6.02 -12.98
CA LEU A 373 -8.59 5.44 -13.07
C LEU A 373 -7.74 6.14 -14.13
N VAL A 374 -8.29 6.29 -15.34
CA VAL A 374 -7.59 6.93 -16.46
C VAL A 374 -7.31 8.41 -16.17
N VAL A 375 -8.30 9.13 -15.63
CA VAL A 375 -8.13 10.55 -15.22
C VAL A 375 -7.06 10.66 -14.14
N GLY A 376 -7.10 9.81 -13.11
CA GLY A 376 -6.09 9.80 -12.03
C GLY A 376 -4.67 9.59 -12.57
N MET A 377 -4.48 8.60 -13.46
CA MET A 377 -3.18 8.34 -14.09
C MET A 377 -2.76 9.48 -15.03
N ALA A 378 -3.69 10.08 -15.77
CA ALA A 378 -3.38 11.23 -16.62
C ALA A 378 -2.90 12.44 -15.79
N LEU A 379 -3.56 12.74 -14.66
CA LEU A 379 -3.12 13.79 -13.73
C LEU A 379 -1.73 13.52 -13.16
N LEU A 380 -1.44 12.25 -12.80
CA LEU A 380 -0.10 11.83 -12.36
C LEU A 380 0.95 12.04 -13.45
N ALA A 381 0.65 11.65 -14.69
CA ALA A 381 1.57 11.83 -15.81
C ALA A 381 1.84 13.32 -16.08
N VAL A 382 0.81 14.17 -16.06
CA VAL A 382 0.98 15.63 -16.20
C VAL A 382 1.81 16.20 -15.05
N SER A 383 1.58 15.78 -13.81
CA SER A 383 2.40 16.16 -12.66
C SER A 383 3.88 15.86 -12.90
N LEU A 384 4.20 14.64 -13.34
CA LEU A 384 5.57 14.22 -13.63
C LEU A 384 6.21 15.03 -14.79
N LEU A 385 5.43 15.39 -15.81
CA LEU A 385 5.87 16.26 -16.90
C LEU A 385 6.18 17.70 -16.40
N LEU A 386 5.43 18.20 -15.41
CA LEU A 386 5.73 19.49 -14.79
C LEU A 386 7.07 19.45 -14.06
N PHE A 387 7.35 18.38 -13.32
CA PHE A 387 8.67 18.20 -12.68
C PHE A 387 9.81 17.97 -13.70
N ALA A 388 9.51 17.33 -14.84
CA ALA A 388 10.50 17.10 -15.90
C ALA A 388 11.02 18.39 -16.58
N ARG A 389 10.43 19.55 -16.30
CA ARG A 389 10.84 20.86 -16.84
C ARG A 389 11.19 21.88 -15.75
N ALA A 390 11.21 21.48 -14.49
CA ALA A 390 11.50 22.36 -13.37
C ALA A 390 12.95 22.88 -13.43
N PRO A 391 13.19 24.22 -13.53
CA PRO A 391 14.51 24.76 -13.82
C PRO A 391 15.44 24.76 -12.60
N VAL A 392 16.73 24.91 -12.85
CA VAL A 392 17.71 25.27 -11.81
C VAL A 392 17.37 26.68 -11.31
N GLY A 393 17.18 26.84 -9.99
CA GLY A 393 16.71 28.11 -9.41
C GLY A 393 15.20 28.37 -9.55
N GLY A 394 14.41 27.32 -9.81
CA GLY A 394 12.96 27.38 -9.95
C GLY A 394 12.23 27.93 -8.72
N ASN A 395 11.04 28.51 -8.95
CA ASN A 395 10.17 29.02 -7.91
C ASN A 395 9.20 27.93 -7.44
N PHE A 396 9.08 27.77 -6.10
CA PHE A 396 8.19 26.76 -5.52
C PHE A 396 6.74 26.87 -6.02
N PHE A 397 6.18 28.07 -6.05
CA PHE A 397 4.77 28.27 -6.39
C PHE A 397 4.45 28.08 -7.87
N VAL A 398 5.43 28.30 -8.75
CA VAL A 398 5.25 28.19 -10.21
C VAL A 398 5.69 26.85 -10.74
N ASP A 399 6.86 26.35 -10.28
CA ASP A 399 7.51 25.19 -10.88
C ASP A 399 7.26 23.88 -10.11
N VAL A 400 6.93 23.97 -8.80
CA VAL A 400 6.80 22.78 -7.92
C VAL A 400 5.36 22.56 -7.49
N LEU A 401 4.70 23.57 -6.92
CA LEU A 401 3.38 23.46 -6.31
C LEU A 401 2.29 22.90 -7.26
N PRO A 402 2.18 23.34 -8.53
CA PRO A 402 1.19 22.79 -9.45
C PRO A 402 1.38 21.28 -9.67
N GLY A 403 2.62 20.83 -9.81
CA GLY A 403 2.94 19.40 -9.90
C GLY A 403 2.56 18.63 -8.64
N MET A 404 2.85 19.20 -7.45
CA MET A 404 2.47 18.61 -6.15
C MET A 404 0.95 18.42 -6.02
N LEU A 405 0.17 19.43 -6.37
CA LEU A 405 -1.29 19.37 -6.31
C LEU A 405 -1.85 18.32 -7.28
N LEU A 406 -1.39 18.32 -8.54
CA LEU A 406 -1.82 17.35 -9.54
C LEU A 406 -1.48 15.91 -9.13
N LEU A 407 -0.34 15.70 -8.48
CA LEU A 407 0.02 14.39 -7.95
C LEU A 407 -0.96 13.95 -6.87
N GLY A 408 -1.29 14.82 -5.91
CA GLY A 408 -2.25 14.51 -4.85
C GLY A 408 -3.61 14.12 -5.41
N PHE A 409 -4.15 14.88 -6.38
CA PHE A 409 -5.41 14.55 -7.07
C PHE A 409 -5.30 13.23 -7.84
N GLY A 410 -4.24 13.08 -8.64
CA GLY A 410 -4.05 11.91 -9.48
C GLY A 410 -3.90 10.61 -8.67
N ALA A 411 -3.09 10.64 -7.62
CA ALA A 411 -2.85 9.50 -6.75
C ALA A 411 -4.13 9.08 -6.00
N SER A 412 -4.94 10.04 -5.51
CA SER A 412 -6.20 9.75 -4.82
C SER A 412 -7.16 8.93 -5.67
N PHE A 413 -7.28 9.24 -6.95
CA PHE A 413 -8.14 8.49 -7.86
C PHE A 413 -7.49 7.20 -8.36
N ALA A 414 -6.21 7.24 -8.76
CA ALA A 414 -5.54 6.10 -9.35
C ALA A 414 -5.42 4.91 -8.38
N PHE A 415 -4.97 5.12 -7.14
CA PHE A 415 -4.77 4.02 -6.19
C PHE A 415 -6.10 3.37 -5.77
N LEU A 416 -7.13 4.17 -5.45
CA LEU A 416 -8.44 3.63 -5.10
C LEU A 416 -9.03 2.79 -6.25
N THR A 417 -9.00 3.32 -7.46
CA THR A 417 -9.65 2.68 -8.60
C THR A 417 -8.90 1.47 -9.15
N VAL A 418 -7.55 1.42 -9.04
CA VAL A 418 -6.77 0.23 -9.39
C VAL A 418 -7.13 -0.94 -8.48
N ILE A 419 -7.26 -0.70 -7.17
CA ILE A 419 -7.66 -1.75 -6.22
C ILE A 419 -9.07 -2.25 -6.54
N LEU A 420 -10.03 -1.34 -6.75
CA LEU A 420 -11.40 -1.72 -7.12
C LEU A 420 -11.46 -2.50 -8.45
N ALA A 421 -10.66 -2.09 -9.44
CA ALA A 421 -10.59 -2.76 -10.72
C ALA A 421 -9.98 -4.17 -10.60
N SER A 422 -9.00 -4.37 -9.72
CA SER A 422 -8.31 -5.65 -9.54
C SER A 422 -9.22 -6.75 -8.99
N VAL A 423 -10.11 -6.40 -8.06
CA VAL A 423 -11.06 -7.35 -7.45
C VAL A 423 -12.32 -7.53 -8.29
N SER A 424 -12.53 -6.69 -9.31
CA SER A 424 -13.71 -6.75 -10.16
C SER A 424 -13.71 -8.01 -11.03
N GLY A 425 -14.72 -8.87 -10.83
CA GLY A 425 -14.86 -10.13 -11.55
C GLY A 425 -14.01 -11.28 -11.00
N VAL A 426 -13.38 -11.09 -9.84
CA VAL A 426 -12.72 -12.16 -9.09
C VAL A 426 -13.74 -12.77 -8.11
N PRO A 427 -13.81 -14.11 -7.95
CA PRO A 427 -14.66 -14.73 -6.95
C PRO A 427 -14.38 -14.22 -5.54
N GLU A 428 -15.39 -14.09 -4.68
CA GLU A 428 -15.24 -13.55 -3.31
C GLU A 428 -14.17 -14.29 -2.49
N ARG A 429 -14.06 -15.61 -2.66
CA ARG A 429 -13.03 -16.43 -2.01
C ARG A 429 -11.60 -16.04 -2.38
N ASP A 430 -11.40 -15.48 -3.57
CA ASP A 430 -10.08 -15.11 -4.11
C ASP A 430 -9.81 -13.58 -3.99
N ALA A 431 -10.78 -12.79 -3.50
CA ALA A 431 -10.67 -11.33 -3.39
C ALA A 431 -9.52 -10.87 -2.48
N GLY A 432 -9.28 -11.59 -1.39
CA GLY A 432 -8.14 -11.34 -0.49
C GLY A 432 -6.79 -11.54 -1.19
N LEU A 433 -6.65 -12.62 -1.97
CA LEU A 433 -5.46 -12.90 -2.75
C LEU A 433 -5.26 -11.84 -3.85
N ALA A 434 -6.33 -11.46 -4.56
CA ALA A 434 -6.27 -10.41 -5.58
C ALA A 434 -5.78 -9.07 -5.01
N SER A 435 -6.30 -8.67 -3.84
CA SER A 435 -5.84 -7.47 -3.12
C SER A 435 -4.37 -7.60 -2.67
N GLY A 436 -3.97 -8.76 -2.15
CA GLY A 436 -2.59 -9.05 -1.78
C GLY A 436 -1.62 -8.94 -2.96
N LEU A 437 -2.01 -9.45 -4.14
CA LEU A 437 -1.23 -9.35 -5.37
C LEU A 437 -1.04 -7.89 -5.81
N VAL A 438 -2.07 -7.04 -5.71
CA VAL A 438 -1.94 -5.61 -6.04
C VAL A 438 -1.00 -4.90 -5.08
N ASN A 439 -1.05 -5.22 -3.77
CA ASN A 439 -0.10 -4.67 -2.80
C ASN A 439 1.34 -5.15 -3.06
N THR A 440 1.51 -6.42 -3.42
CA THR A 440 2.81 -6.96 -3.84
C THR A 440 3.31 -6.25 -5.11
N ALA A 441 2.46 -6.10 -6.14
CA ALA A 441 2.76 -5.37 -7.36
C ALA A 441 3.15 -3.91 -7.08
N GLN A 442 2.52 -3.27 -6.08
CA GLN A 442 2.88 -1.92 -5.63
C GLN A 442 4.32 -1.87 -5.11
N GLN A 443 4.70 -2.76 -4.22
CA GLN A 443 6.05 -2.74 -3.62
C GLN A 443 7.13 -3.09 -4.64
N LEU A 444 6.89 -4.12 -5.44
CA LEU A 444 7.84 -4.56 -6.46
C LEU A 444 7.97 -3.56 -7.61
N GLY A 445 6.85 -2.95 -8.01
CA GLY A 445 6.83 -1.88 -9.01
C GLY A 445 7.62 -0.66 -8.55
N GLY A 446 7.49 -0.29 -7.27
CA GLY A 446 8.27 0.79 -6.65
C GLY A 446 9.78 0.51 -6.68
N ALA A 447 10.19 -0.68 -6.28
CA ALA A 447 11.61 -1.07 -6.26
C ALA A 447 12.24 -1.14 -7.66
N LEU A 448 11.59 -1.85 -8.59
CA LEU A 448 12.07 -1.98 -9.96
C LEU A 448 12.07 -0.63 -10.68
N GLY A 449 10.98 0.13 -10.54
CA GLY A 449 10.86 1.46 -11.14
C GLY A 449 11.95 2.40 -10.65
N LEU A 450 12.15 2.47 -9.33
CA LEU A 450 13.17 3.33 -8.75
C LEU A 450 14.58 2.93 -9.20
N ALA A 451 14.89 1.64 -9.32
CA ALA A 451 16.18 1.18 -9.82
C ALA A 451 16.44 1.64 -11.26
N VAL A 452 15.44 1.47 -12.15
CA VAL A 452 15.54 1.92 -13.55
C VAL A 452 15.68 3.44 -13.62
N LEU A 453 14.87 4.18 -12.88
CA LEU A 453 14.86 5.64 -12.89
C LEU A 453 16.17 6.22 -12.33
N ALA A 454 16.71 5.64 -11.25
CA ALA A 454 17.99 6.04 -10.67
C ALA A 454 19.14 5.77 -11.64
N SER A 455 19.10 4.63 -12.34
CA SER A 455 20.08 4.30 -13.38
C SER A 455 20.07 5.31 -14.53
N VAL A 456 18.88 5.65 -15.05
CA VAL A 456 18.72 6.63 -16.14
C VAL A 456 19.18 8.03 -15.71
N ALA A 457 18.78 8.45 -14.50
CA ALA A 457 19.19 9.75 -13.95
C ALA A 457 20.71 9.87 -13.82
N ALA A 458 21.36 8.86 -13.24
CA ALA A 458 22.81 8.84 -13.05
C ALA A 458 23.55 8.84 -14.39
N SER A 459 23.17 7.96 -15.32
CA SER A 459 23.77 7.89 -16.65
C SER A 459 23.68 9.23 -17.41
N ARG A 460 22.52 9.91 -17.33
CA ARG A 460 22.35 11.23 -17.97
C ARG A 460 23.20 12.30 -17.29
N THR A 461 23.26 12.30 -15.96
CA THR A 461 24.07 13.23 -15.16
C THR A 461 25.56 13.07 -15.49
N GLU A 462 26.07 11.83 -15.48
CA GLU A 462 27.47 11.54 -15.77
C GLU A 462 27.85 11.90 -17.20
N GLY A 463 26.99 11.57 -18.18
CA GLY A 463 27.24 11.94 -19.59
C GLY A 463 27.35 13.44 -19.78
N LEU A 464 26.52 14.25 -19.11
CA LEU A 464 26.59 15.71 -19.20
C LEU A 464 27.78 16.31 -18.44
N ARG A 465 28.14 15.75 -17.28
CA ARG A 465 29.36 16.14 -16.54
C ARG A 465 30.60 15.85 -17.37
N GLY A 466 30.66 14.68 -18.01
CA GLY A 466 31.74 14.33 -18.93
C GLY A 466 31.84 15.23 -20.16
N ALA A 467 30.74 15.87 -20.58
CA ALA A 467 30.68 16.86 -21.64
C ALA A 467 30.96 18.29 -21.15
N GLY A 468 31.34 18.49 -19.88
CA GLY A 468 31.74 19.80 -19.33
C GLY A 468 30.57 20.67 -18.86
N SER A 469 29.38 20.11 -18.70
CA SER A 469 28.22 20.85 -18.16
C SER A 469 28.41 21.19 -16.66
N GLU A 470 27.80 22.30 -16.23
CA GLU A 470 27.81 22.74 -14.85
C GLU A 470 27.18 21.63 -13.96
N PRO A 471 27.79 21.30 -12.80
CA PRO A 471 27.39 20.14 -11.98
C PRO A 471 25.90 20.11 -11.58
N VAL A 472 25.33 21.26 -11.19
CA VAL A 472 23.90 21.33 -10.76
C VAL A 472 22.99 21.22 -11.99
N ALA A 473 23.37 21.81 -13.12
CA ALA A 473 22.61 21.69 -14.36
C ALA A 473 22.61 20.26 -14.90
N ALA A 474 23.75 19.56 -14.86
CA ALA A 474 23.86 18.14 -15.22
C ALA A 474 22.99 17.26 -14.33
N LEU A 475 23.01 17.50 -13.01
CA LEU A 475 22.21 16.80 -12.03
C LEU A 475 20.70 17.01 -12.29
N ASN A 476 20.27 18.26 -12.49
CA ASN A 476 18.88 18.59 -12.80
C ASN A 476 18.41 17.92 -14.10
N ALA A 477 19.25 17.89 -15.14
CA ALA A 477 18.94 17.19 -16.38
C ALA A 477 18.79 15.67 -16.19
N GLY A 478 19.57 15.07 -15.29
CA GLY A 478 19.38 13.69 -14.86
C GLY A 478 18.01 13.45 -14.21
N TYR A 479 17.59 14.33 -13.30
CA TYR A 479 16.27 14.26 -12.68
C TYR A 479 15.14 14.47 -13.68
N HIS A 480 15.29 15.37 -14.65
CA HIS A 480 14.34 15.54 -15.75
C HIS A 480 14.15 14.26 -16.54
N ALA A 481 15.25 13.54 -16.86
CA ALA A 481 15.15 12.26 -17.56
C ALA A 481 14.37 11.21 -16.75
N ALA A 482 14.60 11.15 -15.42
CA ALA A 482 13.84 10.26 -14.55
C ALA A 482 12.36 10.65 -14.47
N PHE A 483 12.01 11.92 -14.32
CA PHE A 483 10.63 12.39 -14.32
C PHE A 483 9.92 12.12 -15.65
N LEU A 484 10.59 12.33 -16.78
CA LEU A 484 10.05 12.05 -18.10
C LEU A 484 9.76 10.55 -18.27
N LEU A 485 10.70 9.68 -17.90
CA LEU A 485 10.49 8.23 -17.94
C LEU A 485 9.37 7.79 -16.98
N SER A 486 9.28 8.40 -15.80
CA SER A 486 8.17 8.19 -14.87
C SER A 486 6.82 8.56 -15.49
N ALA A 487 6.76 9.70 -16.20
CA ALA A 487 5.55 10.12 -16.92
C ALA A 487 5.17 9.12 -18.03
N ILE A 488 6.16 8.57 -18.75
CA ILE A 488 5.94 7.53 -19.76
C ILE A 488 5.35 6.27 -19.12
N PHE A 489 5.89 5.80 -17.98
CA PHE A 489 5.35 4.64 -17.28
C PHE A 489 3.88 4.84 -16.88
N VAL A 490 3.56 5.97 -16.29
CA VAL A 490 2.18 6.28 -15.86
C VAL A 490 1.25 6.49 -17.05
N ALA A 491 1.70 7.14 -18.13
CA ALA A 491 0.92 7.30 -19.35
C ALA A 491 0.63 5.93 -20.01
N LEU A 492 1.62 5.03 -20.05
CA LEU A 492 1.44 3.66 -20.53
C LEU A 492 0.43 2.90 -19.67
N ALA A 493 0.50 3.04 -18.34
CA ALA A 493 -0.50 2.46 -17.43
C ALA A 493 -1.91 2.97 -17.74
N ALA A 494 -2.07 4.28 -17.98
CA ALA A 494 -3.35 4.88 -18.36
C ALA A 494 -3.90 4.31 -19.69
N VAL A 495 -3.04 4.19 -20.70
CA VAL A 495 -3.40 3.60 -22.02
C VAL A 495 -3.80 2.14 -21.87
N LEU A 496 -3.03 1.33 -21.14
CA LEU A 496 -3.35 -0.08 -20.90
C LEU A 496 -4.67 -0.22 -20.13
N ALA A 497 -4.90 0.59 -19.10
CA ALA A 497 -6.15 0.59 -18.36
C ALA A 497 -7.33 1.00 -19.25
N ALA A 498 -7.19 2.05 -20.06
CA ALA A 498 -8.22 2.52 -20.97
C ALA A 498 -8.57 1.47 -22.06
N ALA A 499 -7.57 0.82 -22.63
CA ALA A 499 -7.75 -0.13 -23.72
C ALA A 499 -8.21 -1.51 -23.26
N LEU A 500 -7.66 -2.00 -22.12
CA LEU A 500 -7.75 -3.41 -21.75
C LEU A 500 -8.71 -3.70 -20.60
N LEU A 501 -9.02 -2.76 -19.69
CA LEU A 501 -9.97 -3.02 -18.61
C LEU A 501 -11.40 -3.12 -19.15
N ARG A 502 -12.08 -4.17 -18.72
CA ARG A 502 -13.49 -4.43 -19.02
C ARG A 502 -14.28 -4.46 -17.71
N LEU A 503 -14.65 -3.27 -17.24
CA LEU A 503 -15.48 -3.13 -16.05
C LEU A 503 -16.92 -2.98 -16.51
N ALA A 504 -17.85 -3.78 -15.94
CA ALA A 504 -19.27 -3.62 -16.16
C ALA A 504 -19.72 -2.24 -15.65
N ALA A 505 -20.74 -1.66 -16.28
CA ALA A 505 -21.33 -0.38 -15.89
C ALA A 505 -21.78 -0.42 -14.42
N PRO A 506 -21.96 0.73 -13.76
CA PRO A 506 -21.62 1.01 -12.36
C PRO A 506 -22.09 -0.04 -11.36
N TYR A 507 -21.16 -0.57 -10.60
CA TYR A 507 -21.30 -1.58 -9.53
C TYR A 507 -22.38 -1.24 -8.48
N LEU A 508 -22.79 0.01 -8.36
CA LEU A 508 -23.80 0.46 -7.40
C LEU A 508 -25.26 0.31 -7.87
N ALA A 509 -25.52 0.18 -9.18
CA ALA A 509 -26.87 -0.11 -9.64
C ALA A 509 -27.37 -1.49 -9.15
N HIS A 510 -26.46 -2.43 -8.89
CA HIS A 510 -26.82 -3.76 -8.43
C HIS A 510 -27.03 -3.85 -6.90
N GLN A 511 -26.33 -3.05 -6.10
CA GLN A 511 -26.57 -3.05 -4.65
C GLN A 511 -27.85 -2.33 -4.28
N THR A 512 -28.16 -1.19 -4.92
CA THR A 512 -29.42 -0.46 -4.70
C THR A 512 -30.63 -1.30 -5.16
N THR A 513 -30.50 -2.03 -6.27
CA THR A 513 -31.58 -2.90 -6.78
C THR A 513 -31.77 -4.16 -5.94
N ARG A 514 -30.72 -4.62 -5.27
CA ARG A 514 -30.78 -5.77 -4.36
C ARG A 514 -31.40 -5.38 -3.01
N GLN A 515 -30.99 -4.22 -2.45
CA GLN A 515 -31.60 -3.68 -1.23
C GLN A 515 -33.06 -3.30 -1.44
N THR A 516 -33.44 -2.65 -2.56
CA THR A 516 -34.84 -2.36 -2.85
C THR A 516 -35.67 -3.63 -3.03
N LYS A 517 -35.13 -4.69 -3.64
CA LYS A 517 -35.83 -5.98 -3.75
C LYS A 517 -35.89 -6.75 -2.44
N GLU A 518 -34.91 -6.62 -1.57
CA GLU A 518 -34.93 -7.22 -0.22
C GLU A 518 -35.91 -6.46 0.69
N ASP A 519 -35.99 -5.14 0.57
CA ASP A 519 -36.96 -4.30 1.27
C ASP A 519 -38.39 -4.49 0.73
N GLU A 520 -38.59 -4.67 -0.58
CA GLU A 520 -39.90 -5.03 -1.18
C GLU A 520 -40.37 -6.44 -0.83
N ASN A 521 -39.44 -7.39 -0.61
CA ASN A 521 -39.82 -8.76 -0.18
C ASN A 521 -39.98 -8.86 1.34
N ALA A 522 -39.58 -7.86 2.11
CA ALA A 522 -39.73 -7.80 3.56
C ALA A 522 -40.95 -6.98 4.02
N ALA A 523 -41.60 -6.25 3.11
CA ALA A 523 -42.86 -5.52 3.31
C ALA A 523 -44.04 -6.32 2.78
#